data_514cbeb092c2ec0033a3fb9e28c74da8
#
_entry.id   514cbeb092c2ec0033a3fb9e28c74da8
#
_cell.length_a   1.000
_cell.length_b   1.000
_cell.length_c   1.000
_cell.angle_alpha   90.00
_cell.angle_beta   90.00
_cell.angle_gamma   90.00
#
_symmetry.space_group_name_H-M   'P 1'
#
loop_
_entity.id
_entity.type
_entity.pdbx_description
1 polymer ?
#
loop_
_entity_poly.entity_id
_entity_poly.type
_entity_poly.pdbx_seq_one_letter_code
_entity_poly.pdbx_strand_id
1 'polypeptide(L)'
;MSKKIFRSIWLAALIVLVLSLVLIMGVLYSYFTGVQQKQLRMGAEVVAQGVALDGKEFFDGLTAEDYRITWIDADGTVLYDNQSDASSMENHLMREEGQQALQNGTGESSRYSDTLASRNLYCARLLPDDTIIRLSAAQHSVWVLLVGFAQPICVILLLALVLSFLLASRLSRSIVEPINSLNLDEPSQYVGREEYAEIEPLLRRMALQQAQIRQDQDKLEKSSQIRQEFTANVSHELKTPLHAISGYAELMENGMVQQQDIKPFAHKIRQESLRLTALVEDIINLTKLDGGAAGMQRQQADLYRIAENAVDSIQAAAAEAHVDLTLRGESAFVDGIPPVLYSMIFNLCDNAIKYNHPGGSVKVQVMSYPDDDRVIVSDTGIGIPEESRDRIFERFYRVDKSRSKEVGGTGLGLSIVKHAALIHHAAIVVDSTPGKGSTFTVIFPKKK
;
A
#
# COMPACT_ATOMS: atom_id res chain seq x y z
N MET A 1 -13.78 8.69 -11.69
CA MET A 1 -13.26 9.84 -10.94
C MET A 1 -13.44 11.17 -11.68
N SER A 2 -13.17 11.27 -12.95
CA SER A 2 -13.21 12.48 -13.79
C SER A 2 -14.52 13.30 -13.65
N LYS A 3 -15.71 12.67 -13.76
CA LYS A 3 -17.01 13.38 -13.66
C LYS A 3 -17.26 14.04 -12.28
N LYS A 4 -16.77 13.47 -11.19
CA LYS A 4 -16.91 14.06 -9.84
C LYS A 4 -16.01 15.27 -9.67
N ILE A 5 -14.75 15.16 -10.08
CA ILE A 5 -13.76 16.25 -10.02
C ILE A 5 -14.21 17.41 -10.91
N PHE A 6 -14.61 17.12 -12.13
CA PHE A 6 -15.18 18.12 -13.05
C PHE A 6 -16.35 18.87 -12.42
N ARG A 7 -17.35 18.16 -11.87
CA ARG A 7 -18.52 18.78 -11.21
C ARG A 7 -18.12 19.64 -10.02
N SER A 8 -17.15 19.21 -9.20
CA SER A 8 -16.71 19.97 -8.03
C SER A 8 -16.00 21.27 -8.44
N ILE A 9 -15.11 21.22 -9.42
CA ILE A 9 -14.42 22.41 -9.94
C ILE A 9 -15.42 23.38 -10.55
N TRP A 10 -16.34 22.89 -11.36
CA TRP A 10 -17.35 23.71 -11.99
C TRP A 10 -18.29 24.37 -10.98
N LEU A 11 -18.73 23.60 -9.97
CA LEU A 11 -19.58 24.12 -8.87
C LEU A 11 -18.86 25.19 -8.03
N ALA A 12 -17.59 24.95 -7.71
CA ALA A 12 -16.77 25.93 -7.00
C ALA A 12 -16.60 27.22 -7.80
N ALA A 13 -16.32 27.13 -9.11
CA ALA A 13 -16.23 28.28 -10.00
C ALA A 13 -17.54 29.05 -10.07
N LEU A 14 -18.68 28.36 -10.14
CA LEU A 14 -20.02 28.98 -10.15
C LEU A 14 -20.29 29.73 -8.84
N ILE A 15 -19.98 29.13 -7.69
CA ILE A 15 -20.16 29.76 -6.37
C ILE A 15 -19.33 31.05 -6.27
N VAL A 16 -18.05 31.00 -6.64
CA VAL A 16 -17.17 32.16 -6.61
C VAL A 16 -17.69 33.26 -7.52
N LEU A 17 -18.16 32.89 -8.71
CA LEU A 17 -18.72 33.84 -9.68
C LEU A 17 -19.98 34.53 -9.13
N VAL A 18 -20.93 33.80 -8.55
CA VAL A 18 -22.13 34.36 -7.95
C VAL A 18 -21.80 35.27 -6.76
N LEU A 19 -20.86 34.83 -5.91
CA LEU A 19 -20.45 35.62 -4.75
C LEU A 19 -19.75 36.94 -5.15
N SER A 20 -18.89 36.89 -6.16
CA SER A 20 -18.22 38.09 -6.70
C SER A 20 -19.23 39.03 -7.37
N LEU A 21 -20.24 38.51 -8.07
CA LEU A 21 -21.29 39.31 -8.66
C LEU A 21 -22.10 40.07 -7.60
N VAL A 22 -22.52 39.39 -6.53
CA VAL A 22 -23.24 40.00 -5.40
C VAL A 22 -22.40 41.09 -4.76
N LEU A 23 -21.12 40.86 -4.52
CA LEU A 23 -20.20 41.83 -3.93
C LEU A 23 -20.01 43.06 -4.84
N ILE A 24 -19.76 42.85 -6.14
CA ILE A 24 -19.59 43.91 -7.12
C ILE A 24 -20.88 44.75 -7.20
N MET A 25 -22.05 44.12 -7.27
CA MET A 25 -23.35 44.84 -7.30
C MET A 25 -23.58 45.66 -6.02
N GLY A 26 -23.21 45.14 -4.85
CA GLY A 26 -23.27 45.88 -3.61
C GLY A 26 -22.38 47.13 -3.61
N VAL A 27 -21.16 47.00 -4.08
CA VAL A 27 -20.21 48.13 -4.20
C VAL A 27 -20.70 49.16 -5.23
N LEU A 28 -21.16 48.71 -6.39
CA LEU A 28 -21.70 49.61 -7.41
C LEU A 28 -22.93 50.36 -6.94
N TYR A 29 -23.86 49.67 -6.25
CA TYR A 29 -25.03 50.29 -5.69
C TYR A 29 -24.67 51.40 -4.67
N SER A 30 -23.74 51.11 -3.76
CA SER A 30 -23.25 52.10 -2.77
C SER A 30 -22.57 53.28 -3.47
N TYR A 31 -21.74 52.99 -4.48
CA TYR A 31 -21.04 54.07 -5.24
C TYR A 31 -22.02 54.97 -5.98
N PHE A 32 -22.98 54.40 -6.74
CA PHE A 32 -23.96 55.19 -7.47
C PHE A 32 -24.90 55.99 -6.55
N THR A 33 -25.30 55.41 -5.42
CA THR A 33 -26.06 56.16 -4.40
C THR A 33 -25.27 57.35 -3.88
N GLY A 34 -23.96 57.21 -3.59
CA GLY A 34 -23.09 58.30 -3.16
C GLY A 34 -22.93 59.38 -4.22
N VAL A 35 -22.76 59.01 -5.49
CA VAL A 35 -22.67 59.93 -6.63
C VAL A 35 -23.97 60.71 -6.78
N GLN A 36 -25.15 60.05 -6.71
CA GLN A 36 -26.46 60.68 -6.85
C GLN A 36 -26.71 61.66 -5.70
N GLN A 37 -26.33 61.30 -4.46
CA GLN A 37 -26.45 62.16 -3.30
C GLN A 37 -25.58 63.44 -3.42
N LYS A 38 -24.31 63.26 -3.93
CA LYS A 38 -23.41 64.40 -4.22
C LYS A 38 -23.99 65.32 -5.29
N GLN A 39 -24.58 64.75 -6.35
CA GLN A 39 -25.23 65.54 -7.42
C GLN A 39 -26.44 66.31 -6.86
N LEU A 40 -27.23 65.65 -6.04
CA LEU A 40 -28.39 66.27 -5.39
C LEU A 40 -27.98 67.44 -4.49
N ARG A 41 -26.90 67.29 -3.71
CA ARG A 41 -26.34 68.36 -2.87
C ARG A 41 -25.84 69.55 -3.72
N MET A 42 -25.11 69.29 -4.79
CA MET A 42 -24.63 70.34 -5.71
C MET A 42 -25.80 71.07 -6.38
N GLY A 43 -26.82 70.28 -6.82
CA GLY A 43 -28.03 70.87 -7.38
C GLY A 43 -28.80 71.78 -6.39
N ALA A 44 -28.94 71.30 -5.12
CA ALA A 44 -29.55 72.10 -4.07
C ALA A 44 -28.79 73.41 -3.78
N GLU A 45 -27.48 73.39 -3.80
CA GLU A 45 -26.67 74.59 -3.64
C GLU A 45 -26.87 75.61 -4.78
N VAL A 46 -26.87 75.13 -6.04
CA VAL A 46 -27.07 75.98 -7.22
C VAL A 46 -28.47 76.60 -7.21
N VAL A 47 -29.53 75.81 -6.92
CA VAL A 47 -30.88 76.31 -6.85
C VAL A 47 -31.07 77.30 -5.68
N ALA A 48 -30.47 77.01 -4.52
CA ALA A 48 -30.51 77.91 -3.36
C ALA A 48 -29.84 79.26 -3.67
N GLN A 49 -28.66 79.28 -4.36
CA GLN A 49 -28.01 80.47 -4.80
C GLN A 49 -28.88 81.27 -5.81
N GLY A 50 -29.50 80.57 -6.77
CA GLY A 50 -30.38 81.19 -7.75
C GLY A 50 -31.61 81.85 -7.09
N VAL A 51 -32.27 81.13 -6.18
CA VAL A 51 -33.44 81.65 -5.44
C VAL A 51 -33.04 82.80 -4.52
N ALA A 52 -31.88 82.75 -3.89
CA ALA A 52 -31.38 83.85 -3.07
C ALA A 52 -31.11 85.15 -3.86
N LEU A 53 -30.79 85.06 -5.19
CA LEU A 53 -30.58 86.20 -6.05
C LEU A 53 -31.85 86.74 -6.69
N ASP A 54 -32.69 85.86 -7.30
CA ASP A 54 -33.80 86.22 -8.16
C ASP A 54 -35.20 85.91 -7.53
N GLY A 55 -35.20 85.33 -6.35
CA GLY A 55 -36.43 84.93 -5.66
C GLY A 55 -37.31 83.97 -6.49
N LYS A 56 -38.57 84.25 -6.60
CA LYS A 56 -39.53 83.43 -7.30
C LYS A 56 -39.32 83.44 -8.82
N GLU A 57 -38.76 84.48 -9.39
CA GLU A 57 -38.48 84.61 -10.81
C GLU A 57 -37.45 83.58 -11.32
N PHE A 58 -36.57 83.06 -10.44
CA PHE A 58 -35.62 81.98 -10.74
C PHE A 58 -36.31 80.75 -11.32
N PHE A 59 -37.55 80.47 -10.92
CA PHE A 59 -38.25 79.29 -11.40
C PHE A 59 -38.92 79.48 -12.77
N ASP A 60 -39.00 80.72 -13.24
CA ASP A 60 -39.58 81.03 -14.55
C ASP A 60 -38.65 80.49 -15.68
N GLY A 61 -39.09 79.42 -16.31
CA GLY A 61 -38.27 78.74 -17.37
C GLY A 61 -37.32 77.67 -16.89
N LEU A 62 -37.27 77.36 -15.59
CA LEU A 62 -36.47 76.25 -15.06
C LEU A 62 -37.11 74.92 -15.46
N THR A 63 -36.42 74.15 -16.25
CA THR A 63 -36.75 72.79 -16.60
C THR A 63 -35.89 71.81 -15.80
N ALA A 64 -36.46 71.14 -14.80
CA ALA A 64 -35.81 70.14 -13.99
C ALA A 64 -36.62 68.88 -14.00
N GLU A 65 -36.44 68.02 -15.02
CA GLU A 65 -37.21 66.80 -15.18
C GLU A 65 -36.77 65.70 -14.20
N ASP A 66 -35.44 65.65 -13.86
CA ASP A 66 -34.83 64.60 -13.04
C ASP A 66 -34.95 64.88 -11.55
N TYR A 67 -35.25 66.12 -11.14
CA TYR A 67 -35.29 66.57 -9.77
C TYR A 67 -36.61 67.19 -9.41
N ARG A 68 -37.14 66.80 -8.24
CA ARG A 68 -38.22 67.59 -7.67
C ARG A 68 -37.66 68.68 -6.79
N ILE A 69 -38.04 69.93 -7.04
CA ILE A 69 -37.58 71.12 -6.38
C ILE A 69 -38.77 71.66 -5.58
N THR A 70 -38.61 71.81 -4.28
CA THR A 70 -39.61 72.38 -3.36
C THR A 70 -38.97 73.55 -2.63
N TRP A 71 -39.62 74.75 -2.69
CA TRP A 71 -39.25 75.92 -1.89
C TRP A 71 -40.21 76.03 -0.69
N ILE A 72 -39.67 76.12 0.48
CA ILE A 72 -40.41 76.01 1.75
C ILE A 72 -40.12 77.23 2.56
N ASP A 73 -41.15 77.86 3.09
CA ASP A 73 -41.05 79.01 3.98
C ASP A 73 -40.57 78.65 5.43
N ALA A 74 -40.10 79.56 6.19
CA ALA A 74 -39.63 79.37 7.57
C ALA A 74 -40.71 78.73 8.54
N ASP A 75 -41.98 78.87 8.19
CA ASP A 75 -43.11 78.24 8.94
C ASP A 75 -43.45 76.84 8.45
N GLY A 76 -42.75 76.33 7.37
CA GLY A 76 -42.94 75.05 6.73
C GLY A 76 -43.96 75.00 5.58
N THR A 77 -44.55 76.19 5.23
CA THR A 77 -45.47 76.30 4.08
C THR A 77 -44.66 76.17 2.77
N VAL A 78 -45.21 75.42 1.80
CA VAL A 78 -44.57 75.28 0.50
C VAL A 78 -44.89 76.49 -0.37
N LEU A 79 -43.85 77.22 -0.80
CA LEU A 79 -43.96 78.41 -1.65
C LEU A 79 -43.94 78.07 -3.13
N TYR A 80 -43.22 77.02 -3.49
CA TYR A 80 -43.08 76.52 -4.85
C TYR A 80 -42.78 75.02 -4.86
N ASP A 81 -43.34 74.32 -5.83
CA ASP A 81 -42.94 72.93 -6.18
C ASP A 81 -43.11 72.72 -7.70
N ASN A 82 -42.12 72.11 -8.35
CA ASN A 82 -42.11 71.95 -9.83
C ASN A 82 -42.94 70.73 -10.30
N GLN A 83 -43.40 69.88 -9.39
CA GLN A 83 -44.16 68.65 -9.76
C GLN A 83 -45.58 68.62 -9.20
N SER A 84 -45.91 69.48 -8.24
CA SER A 84 -47.24 69.47 -7.59
C SER A 84 -47.66 70.90 -7.26
N ASP A 85 -48.98 71.12 -7.14
CA ASP A 85 -49.48 72.43 -6.67
C ASP A 85 -49.10 72.68 -5.21
N ALA A 86 -48.32 73.73 -4.98
CA ALA A 86 -47.82 74.11 -3.68
C ALA A 86 -48.97 74.37 -2.67
N SER A 87 -50.10 74.88 -3.13
CA SER A 87 -51.29 75.15 -2.29
C SER A 87 -51.99 73.94 -1.68
N SER A 88 -51.74 72.76 -2.32
CA SER A 88 -52.32 71.48 -1.89
C SER A 88 -51.39 70.63 -0.99
N MET A 89 -50.22 71.14 -0.69
CA MET A 89 -49.21 70.41 0.06
C MET A 89 -49.34 70.61 1.57
N GLU A 90 -49.06 69.54 2.34
CA GLU A 90 -48.96 69.59 3.78
C GLU A 90 -47.71 70.41 4.22
N ASN A 91 -47.71 70.84 5.47
CA ASN A 91 -46.57 71.55 6.05
C ASN A 91 -45.32 70.59 6.06
N HIS A 92 -44.17 71.05 5.57
CA HIS A 92 -42.97 70.31 5.44
C HIS A 92 -41.91 70.55 6.52
N LEU A 93 -42.25 71.40 7.57
CA LEU A 93 -41.25 71.74 8.61
C LEU A 93 -40.73 70.54 9.40
N MET A 94 -41.60 69.55 9.63
CA MET A 94 -41.22 68.36 10.42
C MET A 94 -40.45 67.31 9.61
N ARG A 95 -40.11 67.59 8.36
CA ARG A 95 -39.31 66.67 7.53
C ARG A 95 -37.87 66.68 8.00
N GLU A 96 -37.25 65.45 8.14
CA GLU A 96 -35.92 65.26 8.70
C GLU A 96 -34.84 66.12 8.02
N GLU A 97 -34.86 66.17 6.69
CA GLU A 97 -33.94 66.98 5.89
C GLU A 97 -34.13 68.47 6.12
N GLY A 98 -35.38 68.91 6.32
CA GLY A 98 -35.69 70.32 6.66
C GLY A 98 -35.19 70.72 8.03
N GLN A 99 -35.45 69.90 9.06
CA GLN A 99 -34.97 70.14 10.44
C GLN A 99 -33.45 70.16 10.53
N GLN A 100 -32.76 69.25 9.83
CA GLN A 100 -31.29 69.24 9.72
C GLN A 100 -30.77 70.52 9.03
N ALA A 101 -31.47 70.98 7.98
CA ALA A 101 -31.08 72.21 7.27
C ALA A 101 -31.23 73.46 8.18
N LEU A 102 -32.29 73.56 9.01
CA LEU A 102 -32.43 74.62 9.95
C LEU A 102 -31.32 74.63 11.01
N GLN A 103 -30.82 73.49 11.45
CA GLN A 103 -29.78 73.39 12.47
C GLN A 103 -28.36 73.59 11.91
N ASN A 104 -28.10 73.01 10.75
CA ASN A 104 -26.73 72.87 10.21
C ASN A 104 -26.53 73.59 8.87
N GLY A 105 -27.53 74.29 8.36
CA GLY A 105 -27.52 74.96 7.07
C GLY A 105 -27.78 73.97 5.88
N THR A 106 -27.61 72.68 6.11
CA THR A 106 -27.89 71.60 5.14
C THR A 106 -28.47 70.39 5.83
N GLY A 107 -29.39 69.68 5.17
CA GLY A 107 -29.96 68.44 5.66
C GLY A 107 -30.13 67.41 4.57
N GLU A 108 -29.90 66.14 4.89
CA GLU A 108 -30.02 65.02 3.96
C GLU A 108 -30.85 63.92 4.59
N SER A 109 -31.77 63.35 3.82
CA SER A 109 -32.49 62.13 4.24
C SER A 109 -32.80 61.21 3.10
N SER A 110 -33.13 59.99 3.42
CA SER A 110 -33.58 59.02 2.39
C SER A 110 -34.80 58.24 2.91
N ARG A 111 -35.91 58.31 2.20
CA ARG A 111 -37.17 57.73 2.62
C ARG A 111 -37.79 56.91 1.49
N TYR A 112 -38.49 55.85 1.87
CA TYR A 112 -39.40 55.19 0.96
C TYR A 112 -40.66 56.03 0.76
N SER A 113 -41.01 56.32 -0.49
CA SER A 113 -42.23 57.04 -0.82
C SER A 113 -43.32 56.03 -1.16
N ASP A 114 -44.35 55.96 -0.34
CA ASP A 114 -45.48 55.06 -0.58
C ASP A 114 -46.27 55.49 -1.84
N THR A 115 -46.23 56.75 -2.21
CA THR A 115 -46.89 57.28 -3.40
C THR A 115 -46.16 56.94 -4.69
N LEU A 116 -44.83 56.82 -4.65
CA LEU A 116 -44.01 56.55 -5.85
C LEU A 116 -43.45 55.15 -5.88
N ALA A 117 -43.72 54.31 -4.84
CA ALA A 117 -43.16 52.97 -4.64
C ALA A 117 -41.62 52.92 -4.84
N SER A 118 -40.93 53.98 -4.52
CA SER A 118 -39.49 54.17 -4.68
C SER A 118 -38.88 54.80 -3.48
N ARG A 119 -37.62 54.50 -3.21
CA ARG A 119 -36.82 55.19 -2.19
C ARG A 119 -36.32 56.47 -2.80
N ASN A 120 -36.59 57.61 -2.14
CA ASN A 120 -36.15 58.92 -2.62
C ASN A 120 -35.04 59.47 -1.72
N LEU A 121 -34.07 60.11 -2.34
CA LEU A 121 -33.02 60.88 -1.70
C LEU A 121 -33.49 62.33 -1.62
N TYR A 122 -33.29 62.95 -0.49
CA TYR A 122 -33.67 64.35 -0.23
C TYR A 122 -32.40 65.12 0.23
N CYS A 123 -32.26 66.33 -0.28
CA CYS A 123 -31.28 67.29 0.20
C CYS A 123 -31.96 68.66 0.37
N ALA A 124 -31.81 69.22 1.58
CA ALA A 124 -32.36 70.56 1.90
C ALA A 124 -31.23 71.54 2.16
N ARG A 125 -31.40 72.76 1.76
CA ARG A 125 -30.47 73.88 1.96
C ARG A 125 -31.22 75.09 2.54
N LEU A 126 -30.70 75.62 3.66
CA LEU A 126 -31.21 76.82 4.27
C LEU A 126 -30.71 78.07 3.51
N LEU A 127 -31.60 79.01 3.20
CA LEU A 127 -31.28 80.29 2.59
C LEU A 127 -31.07 81.36 3.66
N PRO A 128 -30.49 82.53 3.30
CA PRO A 128 -30.25 83.65 4.22
C PRO A 128 -31.54 84.35 4.80
N ASP A 129 -32.67 84.09 4.17
CA ASP A 129 -33.98 84.57 4.50
C ASP A 129 -34.80 83.58 5.40
N ASP A 130 -34.13 82.56 5.91
CA ASP A 130 -34.67 81.44 6.71
C ASP A 130 -35.64 80.54 5.95
N THR A 131 -35.74 80.68 4.64
CA THR A 131 -36.49 79.72 3.77
C THR A 131 -35.57 78.51 3.39
N ILE A 132 -36.17 77.40 2.93
CA ILE A 132 -35.50 76.15 2.67
C ILE A 132 -35.75 75.74 1.22
N ILE A 133 -34.67 75.50 0.43
CA ILE A 133 -34.76 74.78 -0.83
C ILE A 133 -34.53 73.31 -0.57
N ARG A 134 -35.45 72.46 -0.99
CA ARG A 134 -35.34 71.02 -0.93
C ARG A 134 -35.36 70.42 -2.32
N LEU A 135 -34.34 69.63 -2.65
CA LEU A 135 -34.30 68.83 -3.84
C LEU A 135 -34.52 67.37 -3.47
N SER A 136 -35.28 66.67 -4.31
CA SER A 136 -35.40 65.20 -4.22
C SER A 136 -35.26 64.53 -5.58
N ALA A 137 -34.72 63.32 -5.52
CA ALA A 137 -34.59 62.44 -6.70
C ALA A 137 -34.91 61.00 -6.31
N ALA A 138 -35.49 60.26 -7.20
CA ALA A 138 -35.73 58.84 -7.02
C ALA A 138 -34.36 58.09 -7.01
N GLN A 139 -34.14 57.34 -5.95
CA GLN A 139 -32.95 56.50 -5.88
C GLN A 139 -33.07 55.34 -6.87
N HIS A 140 -32.06 55.15 -7.70
CA HIS A 140 -32.07 54.04 -8.62
C HIS A 140 -32.15 52.70 -7.88
N SER A 141 -33.14 51.91 -8.23
CA SER A 141 -33.32 50.54 -7.70
C SER A 141 -32.16 49.66 -8.14
N VAL A 142 -31.79 48.70 -7.30
CA VAL A 142 -30.84 47.62 -7.69
C VAL A 142 -31.28 46.93 -8.99
N TRP A 143 -32.58 46.82 -9.25
CA TRP A 143 -33.12 46.26 -10.49
C TRP A 143 -32.78 47.08 -11.72
N VAL A 144 -32.81 48.39 -11.65
CA VAL A 144 -32.44 49.30 -12.75
C VAL A 144 -30.97 49.11 -13.10
N LEU A 145 -30.11 49.02 -12.07
CA LEU A 145 -28.67 48.72 -12.28
C LEU A 145 -28.47 47.34 -12.86
N LEU A 146 -29.17 46.32 -12.36
CA LEU A 146 -29.09 44.96 -12.91
C LEU A 146 -29.51 44.90 -14.38
N VAL A 147 -30.59 45.55 -14.75
CA VAL A 147 -31.05 45.61 -16.13
C VAL A 147 -30.04 46.39 -17.01
N GLY A 148 -29.57 47.56 -16.53
CA GLY A 148 -28.59 48.36 -17.25
C GLY A 148 -27.27 47.65 -17.51
N PHE A 149 -26.83 46.79 -16.56
CA PHE A 149 -25.61 45.99 -16.70
C PHE A 149 -25.84 44.56 -17.14
N ALA A 150 -27.09 44.18 -17.52
CA ALA A 150 -27.41 42.82 -17.90
C ALA A 150 -26.56 42.30 -19.07
N GLN A 151 -26.34 43.09 -20.09
CA GLN A 151 -25.55 42.71 -21.27
C GLN A 151 -24.06 42.38 -20.88
N PRO A 152 -23.30 43.27 -20.24
CA PRO A 152 -21.92 42.93 -19.85
C PRO A 152 -21.86 41.79 -18.83
N ILE A 153 -22.82 41.68 -17.91
CA ILE A 153 -22.90 40.57 -16.96
C ILE A 153 -23.08 39.25 -17.68
N CYS A 154 -24.00 39.15 -18.63
CA CYS A 154 -24.21 37.94 -19.45
C CYS A 154 -22.97 37.54 -20.23
N VAL A 155 -22.25 38.51 -20.81
CA VAL A 155 -21.01 38.23 -21.56
C VAL A 155 -19.92 37.67 -20.63
N ILE A 156 -19.73 38.29 -19.44
CA ILE A 156 -18.74 37.83 -18.46
C ILE A 156 -19.11 36.43 -17.96
N LEU A 157 -20.36 36.16 -17.66
CA LEU A 157 -20.87 34.84 -17.25
C LEU A 157 -20.58 33.78 -18.30
N LEU A 158 -20.88 34.07 -19.57
CA LEU A 158 -20.65 33.16 -20.69
C LEU A 158 -19.14 32.85 -20.82
N LEU A 159 -18.30 33.88 -20.83
CA LEU A 159 -16.84 33.71 -20.90
C LEU A 159 -16.29 32.89 -19.72
N ALA A 160 -16.77 33.16 -18.51
CA ALA A 160 -16.36 32.44 -17.31
C ALA A 160 -16.78 30.96 -17.36
N LEU A 161 -17.99 30.66 -17.84
CA LEU A 161 -18.47 29.29 -18.04
C LEU A 161 -17.64 28.53 -19.08
N VAL A 162 -17.36 29.17 -20.23
CA VAL A 162 -16.53 28.57 -21.28
C VAL A 162 -15.12 28.31 -20.76
N LEU A 163 -14.49 29.29 -20.11
CA LEU A 163 -13.15 29.13 -19.54
C LEU A 163 -13.10 28.04 -18.47
N SER A 164 -14.07 28.02 -17.57
CA SER A 164 -14.19 26.98 -16.53
C SER A 164 -14.36 25.58 -17.15
N PHE A 165 -15.17 25.46 -18.21
CA PHE A 165 -15.30 24.20 -18.93
C PHE A 165 -14.01 23.75 -19.59
N LEU A 166 -13.28 24.65 -20.26
CA LEU A 166 -12.00 24.35 -20.90
C LEU A 166 -10.94 23.93 -19.87
N LEU A 167 -10.82 24.68 -18.77
CA LEU A 167 -9.89 24.35 -17.69
C LEU A 167 -10.23 23.02 -17.03
N ALA A 168 -11.50 22.78 -16.68
CA ALA A 168 -11.92 21.53 -16.07
C ALA A 168 -11.71 20.33 -17.00
N SER A 169 -11.97 20.47 -18.31
CA SER A 169 -11.74 19.41 -19.27
C SER A 169 -10.24 19.13 -19.47
N ARG A 170 -9.41 20.17 -19.52
CA ARG A 170 -7.96 20.03 -19.63
C ARG A 170 -7.37 19.35 -18.38
N LEU A 171 -7.76 19.80 -17.20
CA LEU A 171 -7.29 19.23 -15.92
C LEU A 171 -7.73 17.76 -15.75
N SER A 172 -8.97 17.46 -16.16
CA SER A 172 -9.48 16.09 -16.14
C SER A 172 -8.69 15.15 -17.06
N ARG A 173 -8.31 15.60 -18.23
CA ARG A 173 -7.50 14.80 -19.17
C ARG A 173 -6.04 14.67 -18.73
N SER A 174 -5.42 15.74 -18.24
CA SER A 174 -4.00 15.71 -17.89
C SER A 174 -3.70 14.94 -16.59
N ILE A 175 -4.63 14.89 -15.64
CA ILE A 175 -4.38 14.24 -14.34
C ILE A 175 -5.10 12.88 -14.22
N VAL A 176 -6.37 12.81 -14.65
CA VAL A 176 -7.19 11.63 -14.36
C VAL A 176 -7.04 10.53 -15.41
N GLU A 177 -6.87 10.91 -16.67
CA GLU A 177 -6.75 9.93 -17.76
C GLU A 177 -5.46 9.09 -17.66
N PRO A 178 -4.28 9.66 -17.39
CA PRO A 178 -3.05 8.90 -17.14
C PRO A 178 -3.18 7.92 -15.98
N ILE A 179 -3.79 8.36 -14.86
CA ILE A 179 -3.97 7.50 -13.68
C ILE A 179 -4.92 6.33 -13.97
N ASN A 180 -5.99 6.55 -14.73
CA ASN A 180 -6.94 5.50 -15.09
C ASN A 180 -6.40 4.51 -16.14
N SER A 181 -5.42 4.93 -16.93
CA SER A 181 -4.77 4.08 -17.94
C SER A 181 -3.61 3.24 -17.39
N LEU A 182 -3.24 3.42 -16.09
CA LEU A 182 -2.21 2.62 -15.44
C LEU A 182 -2.62 1.15 -15.38
N ASN A 183 -1.79 0.29 -15.94
CA ASN A 183 -1.85 -1.15 -15.68
C ASN A 183 -1.17 -1.46 -14.35
N LEU A 184 -1.97 -1.68 -13.30
CA LEU A 184 -1.48 -1.95 -11.95
C LEU A 184 -0.83 -3.33 -11.82
N ASP A 185 -0.97 -4.21 -12.82
CA ASP A 185 -0.32 -5.52 -12.83
C ASP A 185 1.17 -5.43 -13.21
N GLU A 186 1.59 -4.29 -13.80
CA GLU A 186 2.98 -4.05 -14.19
C GLU A 186 3.45 -2.62 -13.88
N PRO A 187 3.44 -2.20 -12.62
CA PRO A 187 3.74 -0.82 -12.22
C PRO A 187 5.19 -0.41 -12.54
N SER A 188 6.09 -1.36 -12.69
CA SER A 188 7.50 -1.10 -13.04
C SER A 188 7.69 -0.44 -14.40
N GLN A 189 6.75 -0.62 -15.34
CA GLN A 189 6.80 0.00 -16.67
C GLN A 189 6.61 1.52 -16.66
N TYR A 190 6.03 2.05 -15.57
CA TYR A 190 5.69 3.47 -15.42
C TYR A 190 6.66 4.22 -14.52
N VAL A 191 7.56 3.53 -13.81
CA VAL A 191 8.58 4.14 -12.95
C VAL A 191 9.59 4.89 -13.82
N GLY A 192 9.82 6.18 -13.50
CA GLY A 192 10.76 7.04 -14.22
C GLY A 192 10.19 7.74 -15.45
N ARG A 193 8.87 7.62 -15.74
CA ARG A 193 8.23 8.43 -16.79
C ARG A 193 7.78 9.78 -16.23
N GLU A 194 8.08 10.86 -16.95
CA GLU A 194 7.72 12.23 -16.53
C GLU A 194 6.21 12.43 -16.32
N GLU A 195 5.37 11.72 -17.08
CA GLU A 195 3.90 11.78 -16.99
C GLU A 195 3.35 11.33 -15.62
N TYR A 196 4.16 10.60 -14.83
CA TYR A 196 3.77 10.02 -13.54
C TYR A 196 4.68 10.46 -12.40
N ALA A 197 5.39 11.58 -12.54
CA ALA A 197 6.37 12.04 -11.56
C ALA A 197 5.79 12.22 -10.15
N GLU A 198 4.54 12.72 -10.04
CA GLU A 198 3.90 12.93 -8.74
C GLU A 198 3.50 11.63 -8.03
N ILE A 199 3.27 10.57 -8.79
CA ILE A 199 2.89 9.24 -8.24
C ILE A 199 4.04 8.22 -8.30
N GLU A 200 5.22 8.63 -8.75
CA GLU A 200 6.40 7.75 -8.84
C GLU A 200 6.74 7.03 -7.53
N PRO A 201 6.71 7.69 -6.35
CA PRO A 201 6.97 6.98 -5.08
C PRO A 201 5.98 5.85 -4.81
N LEU A 202 4.72 6.02 -5.20
CA LEU A 202 3.68 5.01 -5.08
C LEU A 202 3.93 3.85 -6.05
N LEU A 203 4.25 4.16 -7.31
CA LEU A 203 4.55 3.15 -8.34
C LEU A 203 5.79 2.31 -7.96
N ARG A 204 6.85 2.93 -7.45
CA ARG A 204 8.04 2.23 -6.94
C ARG A 204 7.68 1.28 -5.80
N ARG A 205 6.89 1.74 -4.85
CA ARG A 205 6.46 0.89 -3.72
C ARG A 205 5.63 -0.30 -4.18
N MET A 206 4.71 -0.09 -5.13
CA MET A 206 3.90 -1.16 -5.72
C MET A 206 4.76 -2.17 -6.49
N ALA A 207 5.73 -1.70 -7.28
CA ALA A 207 6.65 -2.55 -8.02
C ALA A 207 7.49 -3.44 -7.07
N LEU A 208 8.00 -2.88 -5.97
CA LEU A 208 8.73 -3.64 -4.95
C LEU A 208 7.85 -4.68 -4.26
N GLN A 209 6.63 -4.32 -3.88
CA GLN A 209 5.68 -5.25 -3.27
C GLN A 209 5.32 -6.40 -4.23
N GLN A 210 5.13 -6.10 -5.50
CA GLN A 210 4.80 -7.11 -6.49
C GLN A 210 5.98 -8.06 -6.76
N ALA A 211 7.22 -7.52 -6.80
CA ALA A 211 8.43 -8.35 -6.90
C ALA A 211 8.55 -9.29 -5.69
N GLN A 212 8.26 -8.79 -4.48
CA GLN A 212 8.27 -9.60 -3.26
C GLN A 212 7.21 -10.70 -3.30
N ILE A 213 5.98 -10.38 -3.72
CA ILE A 213 4.88 -11.36 -3.84
C ILE A 213 5.26 -12.46 -4.84
N ARG A 214 5.81 -12.11 -6.01
CA ARG A 214 6.28 -13.10 -7.00
C ARG A 214 7.36 -14.00 -6.40
N GLN A 215 8.33 -13.43 -5.72
CA GLN A 215 9.38 -14.22 -5.06
C GLN A 215 8.82 -15.18 -4.00
N ASP A 216 7.85 -14.72 -3.23
CA ASP A 216 7.23 -15.56 -2.19
C ASP A 216 6.33 -16.64 -2.80
N GLN A 217 5.64 -16.34 -3.91
CA GLN A 217 4.90 -17.35 -4.69
C GLN A 217 5.83 -18.44 -5.25
N ASP A 218 6.95 -18.06 -5.86
CA ASP A 218 7.94 -19.02 -6.38
C ASP A 218 8.50 -19.92 -5.27
N LYS A 219 8.74 -19.37 -4.08
CA LYS A 219 9.16 -20.15 -2.90
C LYS A 219 8.08 -21.13 -2.45
N LEU A 220 6.81 -20.69 -2.42
CA LEU A 220 5.69 -21.52 -2.04
C LEU A 220 5.45 -22.64 -3.04
N GLU A 221 5.51 -22.34 -4.34
CA GLU A 221 5.40 -23.36 -5.40
C GLU A 221 6.48 -24.42 -5.28
N LYS A 222 7.75 -24.02 -5.16
CA LYS A 222 8.88 -24.96 -4.96
C LYS A 222 8.68 -25.78 -3.69
N SER A 223 8.26 -25.18 -2.59
CA SER A 223 7.99 -25.90 -1.34
C SER A 223 6.84 -26.90 -1.51
N SER A 224 5.77 -26.51 -2.21
CA SER A 224 4.62 -27.38 -2.49
C SER A 224 5.02 -28.55 -3.38
N GLN A 225 5.82 -28.31 -4.43
CA GLN A 225 6.32 -29.36 -5.31
C GLN A 225 7.19 -30.37 -4.56
N ILE A 226 8.15 -29.89 -3.76
CA ILE A 226 9.00 -30.76 -2.92
C ILE A 226 8.14 -31.63 -1.98
N ARG A 227 7.09 -31.05 -1.40
CA ARG A 227 6.17 -31.77 -0.50
C ARG A 227 5.34 -32.83 -1.25
N GLN A 228 4.87 -32.52 -2.48
CA GLN A 228 4.14 -33.49 -3.30
C GLN A 228 5.05 -34.65 -3.72
N GLU A 229 6.26 -34.37 -4.20
CA GLU A 229 7.24 -35.40 -4.57
C GLU A 229 7.61 -36.29 -3.38
N PHE A 230 7.79 -35.67 -2.19
CA PHE A 230 8.04 -36.42 -0.96
C PHE A 230 6.89 -37.37 -0.65
N THR A 231 5.64 -36.88 -0.67
CA THR A 231 4.46 -37.70 -0.37
C THR A 231 4.28 -38.87 -1.36
N ALA A 232 4.50 -38.59 -2.65
CA ALA A 232 4.45 -39.62 -3.70
C ALA A 232 5.52 -40.67 -3.49
N ASN A 233 6.76 -40.26 -3.22
CA ASN A 233 7.89 -41.17 -3.02
C ASN A 233 7.72 -42.02 -1.74
N VAL A 234 7.26 -41.41 -0.62
CA VAL A 234 6.91 -42.14 0.61
C VAL A 234 5.88 -43.22 0.32
N SER A 235 4.80 -42.87 -0.39
CA SER A 235 3.73 -43.81 -0.72
C SER A 235 4.25 -44.99 -1.54
N HIS A 236 5.11 -44.70 -2.52
CA HIS A 236 5.70 -45.72 -3.37
C HIS A 236 6.67 -46.66 -2.60
N GLU A 237 7.57 -46.07 -1.79
CA GLU A 237 8.57 -46.83 -1.00
C GLU A 237 7.93 -47.65 0.17
N LEU A 238 6.78 -47.24 0.69
CA LEU A 238 6.00 -48.02 1.64
C LEU A 238 5.23 -49.18 0.95
N LYS A 239 4.68 -48.93 -0.24
CA LYS A 239 3.82 -49.92 -0.95
C LYS A 239 4.59 -51.13 -1.40
N THR A 240 5.85 -50.95 -1.85
CA THR A 240 6.69 -52.00 -2.38
C THR A 240 6.97 -53.10 -1.36
N PRO A 241 7.54 -52.85 -0.17
CA PRO A 241 7.76 -53.88 0.85
C PRO A 241 6.45 -54.48 1.39
N LEU A 242 5.39 -53.68 1.50
CA LEU A 242 4.08 -54.18 1.95
C LEU A 242 3.50 -55.20 0.99
N HIS A 243 3.57 -54.97 -0.33
CA HIS A 243 3.14 -55.93 -1.34
C HIS A 243 3.99 -57.21 -1.33
N ALA A 244 5.32 -57.08 -1.12
CA ALA A 244 6.18 -58.25 -1.01
C ALA A 244 5.82 -59.11 0.24
N ILE A 245 5.60 -58.47 1.41
CA ILE A 245 5.17 -59.18 2.62
C ILE A 245 3.84 -59.86 2.38
N SER A 246 2.82 -59.16 1.86
CA SER A 246 1.51 -59.71 1.56
C SER A 246 1.57 -60.87 0.56
N GLY A 247 2.33 -60.69 -0.52
CA GLY A 247 2.48 -61.73 -1.56
C GLY A 247 3.15 -63.02 -1.03
N TYR A 248 4.24 -62.88 -0.25
CA TYR A 248 4.86 -64.07 0.39
C TYR A 248 3.95 -64.74 1.40
N ALA A 249 3.21 -63.97 2.21
CA ALA A 249 2.26 -64.48 3.18
C ALA A 249 1.11 -65.22 2.49
N GLU A 250 0.51 -64.66 1.45
CA GLU A 250 -0.58 -65.26 0.66
C GLU A 250 -0.13 -66.59 -0.01
N LEU A 251 1.07 -66.64 -0.57
CA LEU A 251 1.62 -67.88 -1.14
C LEU A 251 1.78 -68.97 -0.08
N MET A 252 2.21 -68.61 1.14
CA MET A 252 2.32 -69.55 2.27
C MET A 252 0.96 -69.98 2.75
N GLU A 253 -0.01 -69.11 2.87
CA GLU A 253 -1.39 -69.38 3.34
C GLU A 253 -2.14 -70.32 2.41
N ASN A 254 -1.99 -70.14 1.09
CA ASN A 254 -2.61 -70.96 0.06
C ASN A 254 -1.90 -72.32 -0.19
N GLY A 255 -0.86 -72.65 0.59
CA GLY A 255 -0.13 -73.90 0.46
C GLY A 255 0.66 -74.02 -0.86
N MET A 256 0.92 -72.91 -1.56
CA MET A 256 1.67 -72.84 -2.81
C MET A 256 3.19 -72.88 -2.61
N VAL A 257 3.66 -72.91 -1.37
CA VAL A 257 5.08 -72.95 -0.99
C VAL A 257 5.47 -74.34 -0.56
N GLN A 258 6.54 -74.89 -1.12
CA GLN A 258 7.06 -76.17 -0.67
C GLN A 258 7.62 -76.09 0.75
N GLN A 259 7.56 -77.19 1.53
CA GLN A 259 7.96 -77.20 2.92
C GLN A 259 9.42 -76.72 3.17
N GLN A 260 10.33 -76.94 2.20
CA GLN A 260 11.72 -76.47 2.24
C GLN A 260 11.83 -74.95 2.04
N ASP A 261 10.85 -74.30 1.40
CA ASP A 261 10.87 -72.88 1.06
C ASP A 261 10.17 -72.02 2.09
N ILE A 262 9.49 -72.60 3.08
CA ILE A 262 8.79 -71.84 4.17
C ILE A 262 9.77 -70.98 4.93
N LYS A 263 10.96 -71.48 5.30
CA LYS A 263 11.99 -70.68 6.00
C LYS A 263 12.52 -69.54 5.17
N PRO A 264 12.93 -69.73 3.91
CA PRO A 264 13.29 -68.63 2.98
C PRO A 264 12.20 -67.53 2.87
N PHE A 265 10.93 -67.91 2.70
CA PHE A 265 9.82 -66.97 2.59
C PHE A 265 9.59 -66.19 3.91
N ALA A 266 9.57 -66.90 5.05
CA ALA A 266 9.49 -66.26 6.34
C ALA A 266 10.67 -65.28 6.59
N HIS A 267 11.88 -65.65 6.14
CA HIS A 267 13.03 -64.75 6.21
C HIS A 267 12.84 -63.48 5.34
N LYS A 268 12.32 -63.62 4.12
CA LYS A 268 12.00 -62.48 3.26
C LYS A 268 10.94 -61.56 3.86
N ILE A 269 9.88 -62.12 4.40
CA ILE A 269 8.84 -61.34 5.14
C ILE A 269 9.48 -60.57 6.28
N ARG A 270 10.35 -61.21 7.07
CA ARG A 270 11.06 -60.52 8.18
C ARG A 270 11.99 -59.40 7.68
N GLN A 271 12.72 -59.64 6.58
CA GLN A 271 13.60 -58.60 5.98
C GLN A 271 12.79 -57.38 5.54
N GLU A 272 11.70 -57.59 4.79
CA GLU A 272 10.87 -56.48 4.29
C GLU A 272 10.16 -55.75 5.45
N SER A 273 9.76 -56.45 6.52
CA SER A 273 9.21 -55.83 7.72
C SER A 273 10.23 -54.95 8.44
N LEU A 274 11.46 -55.42 8.62
CA LEU A 274 12.52 -54.60 9.23
C LEU A 274 12.87 -53.39 8.38
N ARG A 275 12.90 -53.55 7.06
CA ARG A 275 13.11 -52.45 6.10
C ARG A 275 11.98 -51.40 6.20
N LEU A 276 10.71 -51.86 6.31
CA LEU A 276 9.56 -50.98 6.46
C LEU A 276 9.63 -50.17 7.77
N THR A 277 10.02 -50.82 8.87
CA THR A 277 10.21 -50.15 10.15
C THR A 277 11.27 -49.08 10.10
N ALA A 278 12.44 -49.38 9.52
CA ALA A 278 13.50 -48.38 9.36
C ALA A 278 13.08 -47.19 8.46
N LEU A 279 12.31 -47.45 7.40
CA LEU A 279 11.78 -46.39 6.53
C LEU A 279 10.81 -45.48 7.29
N VAL A 280 9.92 -46.04 8.11
CA VAL A 280 8.99 -45.26 8.95
C VAL A 280 9.73 -44.42 9.97
N GLU A 281 10.77 -44.97 10.63
CA GLU A 281 11.61 -44.24 11.58
C GLU A 281 12.35 -43.09 10.89
N ASP A 282 12.91 -43.30 9.70
CA ASP A 282 13.57 -42.26 8.91
C ASP A 282 12.60 -41.13 8.52
N ILE A 283 11.37 -41.46 8.12
CA ILE A 283 10.34 -40.48 7.80
C ILE A 283 9.96 -39.65 9.03
N ILE A 284 9.77 -40.29 10.20
CA ILE A 284 9.48 -39.60 11.46
C ILE A 284 10.62 -38.67 11.86
N ASN A 285 11.87 -39.15 11.75
CA ASN A 285 13.05 -38.33 12.06
C ASN A 285 13.16 -37.12 11.11
N LEU A 286 12.97 -37.35 9.80
CA LEU A 286 13.02 -36.28 8.82
C LEU A 286 11.91 -35.23 9.03
N THR A 287 10.67 -35.67 9.34
CA THR A 287 9.58 -34.72 9.62
C THR A 287 9.81 -33.89 10.89
N LYS A 288 10.44 -34.46 11.92
CA LYS A 288 10.85 -33.69 13.11
C LYS A 288 11.94 -32.65 12.76
N LEU A 289 12.88 -33.00 11.90
CA LEU A 289 13.95 -32.10 11.45
C LEU A 289 13.43 -30.99 10.54
N ASP A 290 12.46 -31.29 9.65
CA ASP A 290 11.78 -30.29 8.81
C ASP A 290 11.06 -29.21 9.61
N GLY A 291 10.52 -29.56 10.75
CA GLY A 291 9.94 -28.63 11.72
C GLY A 291 10.97 -27.79 12.50
N GLY A 292 12.26 -27.82 12.11
CA GLY A 292 13.34 -27.10 12.79
C GLY A 292 13.68 -27.66 14.17
N ALA A 293 13.41 -28.96 14.40
CA ALA A 293 13.57 -29.65 15.69
C ALA A 293 12.84 -28.94 16.85
N ALA A 294 11.65 -28.38 16.55
CA ALA A 294 10.82 -27.69 17.54
C ALA A 294 10.56 -28.59 18.76
N GLY A 295 10.84 -28.06 19.95
CA GLY A 295 10.71 -28.79 21.21
C GLY A 295 11.93 -29.63 21.62
N MET A 296 12.99 -29.72 20.80
CA MET A 296 14.24 -30.35 21.20
C MET A 296 15.17 -29.33 21.87
N GLN A 297 15.78 -29.72 23.00
CA GLN A 297 16.66 -28.85 23.72
C GLN A 297 18.10 -28.88 23.14
N ARG A 298 18.66 -27.72 22.88
CA ARG A 298 20.07 -27.54 22.55
C ARG A 298 20.90 -27.54 23.85
N GLN A 299 22.06 -28.15 23.81
CA GLN A 299 23.01 -28.17 24.92
C GLN A 299 24.42 -28.29 24.40
N GLN A 300 25.41 -28.09 25.29
CA GLN A 300 26.80 -28.39 24.98
C GLN A 300 26.93 -29.91 24.77
N ALA A 301 27.25 -30.30 23.55
CA ALA A 301 27.35 -31.67 23.13
C ALA A 301 28.81 -31.98 22.73
N ASP A 302 29.36 -33.03 23.29
CA ASP A 302 30.70 -33.54 22.91
C ASP A 302 30.56 -34.43 21.67
N LEU A 303 31.06 -33.96 20.52
CA LEU A 303 31.01 -34.66 19.25
C LEU A 303 31.75 -36.00 19.30
N TYR A 304 32.86 -36.10 20.06
CA TYR A 304 33.61 -37.34 20.18
C TYR A 304 32.80 -38.42 20.88
N ARG A 305 32.15 -38.08 22.01
CA ARG A 305 31.27 -39.03 22.72
C ARG A 305 30.05 -39.46 21.88
N ILE A 306 29.51 -38.54 21.11
CA ILE A 306 28.40 -38.86 20.20
C ILE A 306 28.87 -39.79 19.08
N ALA A 307 30.07 -39.53 18.52
CA ALA A 307 30.67 -40.38 17.50
C ALA A 307 31.01 -41.78 18.06
N GLU A 308 31.53 -41.84 19.29
CA GLU A 308 31.80 -43.10 20.00
C GLU A 308 30.52 -43.94 20.14
N ASN A 309 29.43 -43.36 20.64
CA ASN A 309 28.14 -44.04 20.75
C ASN A 309 27.58 -44.52 19.38
N ALA A 310 27.80 -43.73 18.31
CA ALA A 310 27.36 -44.10 16.97
C ALA A 310 28.18 -45.27 16.40
N VAL A 311 29.51 -45.22 16.60
CA VAL A 311 30.43 -46.28 16.18
C VAL A 311 30.15 -47.57 16.94
N ASP A 312 29.97 -47.52 18.26
CA ASP A 312 29.64 -48.69 19.08
C ASP A 312 28.35 -49.35 18.64
N SER A 313 27.30 -48.58 18.33
CA SER A 313 26.00 -49.08 17.87
C SER A 313 26.05 -49.82 16.53
N ILE A 314 27.03 -49.49 15.69
CA ILE A 314 27.13 -50.03 14.30
C ILE A 314 28.29 -51.05 14.15
N GLN A 315 29.08 -51.25 15.18
CA GLN A 315 30.28 -52.13 15.19
C GLN A 315 29.91 -53.58 14.75
N ALA A 316 28.77 -54.11 15.23
CA ALA A 316 28.33 -55.44 14.83
C ALA A 316 28.04 -55.55 13.34
N ALA A 317 27.38 -54.52 12.77
CA ALA A 317 27.07 -54.46 11.35
C ALA A 317 28.38 -54.34 10.48
N ALA A 318 29.37 -53.56 10.95
CA ALA A 318 30.66 -53.46 10.33
C ALA A 318 31.39 -54.80 10.30
N ALA A 319 31.37 -55.57 11.41
CA ALA A 319 31.98 -56.88 11.51
C ALA A 319 31.29 -57.90 10.59
N GLU A 320 29.94 -57.89 10.48
CA GLU A 320 29.18 -58.73 9.57
C GLU A 320 29.47 -58.39 8.10
N ALA A 321 29.68 -57.14 7.78
CA ALA A 321 30.10 -56.65 6.46
C ALA A 321 31.58 -56.87 6.15
N HIS A 322 32.37 -57.36 7.11
CA HIS A 322 33.83 -57.49 7.02
C HIS A 322 34.52 -56.13 6.73
N VAL A 323 34.09 -55.06 7.38
CA VAL A 323 34.61 -53.71 7.23
C VAL A 323 35.31 -53.29 8.54
N ASP A 324 36.55 -52.81 8.45
CA ASP A 324 37.29 -52.28 9.61
C ASP A 324 36.81 -50.88 9.99
N LEU A 325 36.17 -50.72 11.17
CA LEU A 325 35.59 -49.45 11.64
C LEU A 325 36.45 -48.92 12.79
N THR A 326 36.99 -47.73 12.63
CA THR A 326 37.85 -47.09 13.63
C THR A 326 37.42 -45.67 13.93
N LEU A 327 37.49 -45.27 15.26
CA LEU A 327 37.29 -43.90 15.69
C LEU A 327 38.60 -43.32 16.20
N ARG A 328 38.92 -42.10 15.82
CA ARG A 328 40.08 -41.31 16.32
C ARG A 328 39.70 -39.85 16.56
N GLY A 329 40.43 -39.18 17.43
CA GLY A 329 40.27 -37.75 17.61
C GLY A 329 40.25 -37.32 19.06
N GLU A 330 39.67 -36.19 19.34
CA GLU A 330 39.61 -35.54 20.63
C GLU A 330 38.19 -34.96 20.88
N SER A 331 37.86 -34.66 22.16
CA SER A 331 36.62 -34.02 22.53
C SER A 331 36.48 -32.66 21.85
N ALA A 332 35.36 -32.45 21.18
CA ALA A 332 34.98 -31.18 20.55
C ALA A 332 33.53 -30.84 20.94
N PHE A 333 33.36 -29.65 21.53
CA PHE A 333 32.06 -29.26 22.11
C PHE A 333 31.31 -28.27 21.20
N VAL A 334 30.09 -28.63 20.83
CA VAL A 334 29.24 -27.79 20.00
C VAL A 334 27.90 -27.52 20.71
N ASP A 335 27.31 -26.32 20.46
CA ASP A 335 25.93 -26.04 20.86
C ASP A 335 25.00 -26.77 19.94
N GLY A 336 24.45 -27.90 20.36
CA GLY A 336 23.69 -28.76 19.48
C GLY A 336 22.61 -29.58 20.17
N ILE A 337 21.92 -30.38 19.37
CA ILE A 337 20.86 -31.31 19.80
C ILE A 337 21.43 -32.72 19.71
N PRO A 338 21.81 -33.35 20.83
CA PRO A 338 22.56 -34.63 20.82
C PRO A 338 21.91 -35.75 20.02
N PRO A 339 20.56 -35.98 20.06
CA PRO A 339 19.92 -37.02 19.25
C PRO A 339 20.04 -36.76 17.76
N VAL A 340 20.01 -35.48 17.32
CA VAL A 340 20.15 -35.09 15.92
C VAL A 340 21.59 -35.26 15.43
N LEU A 341 22.57 -34.86 16.27
CA LEU A 341 24.00 -35.08 15.98
C LEU A 341 24.35 -36.58 15.91
N TYR A 342 23.77 -37.37 16.82
CA TYR A 342 23.91 -38.84 16.78
C TYR A 342 23.37 -39.41 15.47
N SER A 343 22.11 -39.07 15.11
CA SER A 343 21.51 -39.54 13.88
C SER A 343 22.32 -39.14 12.63
N MET A 344 22.91 -37.95 12.61
CA MET A 344 23.78 -37.49 11.51
C MET A 344 25.03 -38.37 11.40
N ILE A 345 25.77 -38.59 12.49
CA ILE A 345 27.01 -39.38 12.49
C ILE A 345 26.69 -40.85 12.17
N PHE A 346 25.64 -41.39 12.80
CA PHE A 346 25.17 -42.75 12.54
C PHE A 346 24.87 -42.98 11.04
N ASN A 347 24.12 -42.09 10.40
CA ASN A 347 23.78 -42.21 8.96
C ASN A 347 25.02 -42.13 8.07
N LEU A 348 26.03 -41.34 8.42
CA LEU A 348 27.28 -41.30 7.67
C LEU A 348 28.05 -42.63 7.80
N CYS A 349 28.13 -43.15 9.05
CA CYS A 349 28.82 -44.43 9.30
C CYS A 349 28.07 -45.62 8.66
N ASP A 350 26.74 -45.67 8.75
CA ASP A 350 25.92 -46.71 8.14
C ASP A 350 26.08 -46.74 6.63
N ASN A 351 26.05 -45.56 5.97
CA ASN A 351 26.33 -45.47 4.54
C ASN A 351 27.75 -45.90 4.19
N ALA A 352 28.75 -45.50 4.94
CA ALA A 352 30.14 -45.87 4.72
C ALA A 352 30.40 -47.37 4.83
N ILE A 353 29.64 -48.09 5.70
CA ILE A 353 29.67 -49.55 5.81
C ILE A 353 28.89 -50.23 4.67
N LYS A 354 27.65 -49.79 4.42
CA LYS A 354 26.73 -50.36 3.41
C LYS A 354 27.28 -50.29 2.00
N TYR A 355 27.97 -49.23 1.67
CA TYR A 355 28.54 -49.03 0.33
C TYR A 355 30.04 -49.37 0.24
N ASN A 356 30.56 -50.11 1.24
CA ASN A 356 31.93 -50.61 1.25
C ASN A 356 32.00 -52.00 0.59
N HIS A 357 33.23 -52.52 0.52
CA HIS A 357 33.49 -53.90 0.09
C HIS A 357 34.10 -54.71 1.25
N PRO A 358 33.96 -56.03 1.29
CA PRO A 358 34.64 -56.87 2.28
C PRO A 358 36.14 -56.61 2.28
N GLY A 359 36.73 -56.42 3.48
CA GLY A 359 38.13 -56.06 3.69
C GLY A 359 38.43 -54.55 3.55
N GLY A 360 37.36 -53.73 3.30
CA GLY A 360 37.47 -52.29 3.31
C GLY A 360 37.55 -51.69 4.73
N SER A 361 37.65 -50.35 4.78
CA SER A 361 37.76 -49.65 6.07
C SER A 361 36.87 -48.40 6.11
N VAL A 362 36.40 -48.05 7.31
CA VAL A 362 35.73 -46.80 7.64
C VAL A 362 36.46 -46.13 8.77
N LYS A 363 36.87 -44.89 8.59
CA LYS A 363 37.59 -44.08 9.58
C LYS A 363 36.70 -42.87 9.99
N VAL A 364 36.33 -42.84 11.25
CA VAL A 364 35.64 -41.71 11.83
C VAL A 364 36.64 -40.88 12.59
N GLN A 365 36.68 -39.58 12.34
CA GLN A 365 37.62 -38.66 13.03
C GLN A 365 36.88 -37.44 13.55
N VAL A 366 37.16 -37.05 14.78
CA VAL A 366 36.68 -35.81 15.38
C VAL A 366 37.89 -34.91 15.67
N MET A 367 37.88 -33.73 15.08
CA MET A 367 39.01 -32.80 15.17
C MET A 367 38.52 -31.43 15.59
N SER A 368 39.23 -30.76 16.49
CA SER A 368 39.00 -29.40 16.92
C SER A 368 40.05 -28.47 16.36
N TYR A 369 39.62 -27.45 15.61
CA TYR A 369 40.49 -26.38 15.10
C TYR A 369 40.16 -25.06 15.77
N PRO A 370 41.01 -24.03 15.63
CA PRO A 370 40.72 -22.72 16.23
C PRO A 370 39.40 -22.08 15.81
N ASP A 371 39.00 -22.24 14.53
CA ASP A 371 37.82 -21.60 13.94
C ASP A 371 36.63 -22.54 13.78
N ASP A 372 36.83 -23.87 13.79
CA ASP A 372 35.79 -24.86 13.61
C ASP A 372 36.09 -26.21 14.30
N ASP A 373 35.02 -26.99 14.49
CA ASP A 373 35.08 -28.38 14.90
C ASP A 373 34.62 -29.27 13.75
N ARG A 374 35.25 -30.41 13.52
CA ARG A 374 34.96 -31.27 12.36
C ARG A 374 34.71 -32.70 12.76
N VAL A 375 33.69 -33.29 12.10
CA VAL A 375 33.48 -34.74 12.07
C VAL A 375 33.74 -35.19 10.65
N ILE A 376 34.66 -36.13 10.48
CA ILE A 376 35.11 -36.65 9.20
C ILE A 376 34.85 -38.16 9.18
N VAL A 377 34.08 -38.61 8.18
CA VAL A 377 33.83 -40.06 7.92
C VAL A 377 34.41 -40.39 6.57
N SER A 378 35.43 -41.23 6.55
CA SER A 378 36.10 -41.66 5.31
C SER A 378 35.94 -43.15 5.14
N ASP A 379 35.56 -43.61 3.92
CA ASP A 379 35.40 -44.97 3.54
C ASP A 379 36.29 -45.32 2.35
N THR A 380 36.56 -46.65 2.15
CA THR A 380 37.23 -47.17 1.01
C THR A 380 36.27 -47.87 0.01
N GLY A 381 35.00 -47.48 0.03
CA GLY A 381 33.94 -48.14 -0.74
C GLY A 381 33.90 -47.80 -2.21
N ILE A 382 32.71 -47.92 -2.78
CA ILE A 382 32.49 -47.77 -4.25
C ILE A 382 32.68 -46.35 -4.74
N GLY A 383 32.66 -45.34 -3.86
CA GLY A 383 32.71 -43.93 -4.22
C GLY A 383 31.42 -43.42 -4.90
N ILE A 384 31.40 -42.15 -5.20
CA ILE A 384 30.24 -41.42 -5.74
C ILE A 384 30.63 -40.76 -7.06
N PRO A 385 29.88 -41.02 -8.19
CA PRO A 385 30.08 -40.31 -9.43
C PRO A 385 29.91 -38.81 -9.30
N GLU A 386 30.68 -38.01 -10.03
CA GLU A 386 30.69 -36.56 -9.94
C GLU A 386 29.32 -35.94 -10.21
N GLU A 387 28.60 -36.46 -11.21
CA GLU A 387 27.24 -36.05 -11.59
C GLU A 387 26.17 -36.25 -10.47
N SER A 388 26.47 -37.13 -9.50
CA SER A 388 25.56 -37.50 -8.42
C SER A 388 25.85 -36.75 -7.11
N ARG A 389 27.03 -36.11 -6.97
CA ARG A 389 27.48 -35.50 -5.69
C ARG A 389 26.52 -34.48 -5.14
N ASP A 390 25.90 -33.63 -5.96
CA ASP A 390 24.93 -32.62 -5.50
C ASP A 390 23.57 -33.25 -5.16
N ARG A 391 23.26 -34.37 -5.82
CA ARG A 391 21.96 -35.04 -5.72
C ARG A 391 21.86 -36.06 -4.59
N ILE A 392 22.97 -36.57 -4.07
CA ILE A 392 22.96 -37.62 -3.01
C ILE A 392 22.24 -37.14 -1.72
N PHE A 393 22.05 -35.84 -1.55
CA PHE A 393 21.32 -35.24 -0.41
C PHE A 393 19.82 -35.01 -0.71
N GLU A 394 19.37 -35.31 -1.95
CA GLU A 394 17.95 -35.31 -2.27
C GLU A 394 17.24 -36.48 -1.58
N ARG A 395 15.99 -36.29 -1.18
CA ARG A 395 15.19 -37.35 -0.53
C ARG A 395 14.91 -38.46 -1.49
N PHE A 396 15.10 -39.73 -1.10
CA PHE A 396 14.91 -40.94 -1.88
C PHE A 396 15.85 -41.08 -3.11
N TYR A 397 16.85 -40.17 -3.22
CA TYR A 397 17.83 -40.30 -4.31
C TYR A 397 18.78 -41.45 -4.07
N ARG A 398 19.10 -42.18 -5.12
CA ARG A 398 20.00 -43.33 -5.11
C ARG A 398 20.75 -43.36 -6.45
N VAL A 399 22.06 -43.49 -6.38
CA VAL A 399 22.94 -43.54 -7.58
C VAL A 399 22.60 -44.74 -8.45
N ASP A 400 22.33 -45.91 -7.84
CA ASP A 400 21.90 -47.15 -8.55
C ASP A 400 20.73 -47.79 -7.80
N LYS A 401 19.56 -47.79 -8.43
CA LYS A 401 18.30 -48.34 -7.87
C LYS A 401 18.31 -49.85 -7.74
N SER A 402 19.07 -50.59 -8.58
CA SER A 402 19.09 -52.04 -8.61
C SER A 402 19.96 -52.58 -7.47
N ARG A 403 21.19 -52.10 -7.36
CA ARG A 403 22.17 -52.51 -6.36
C ARG A 403 21.78 -52.09 -4.93
N SER A 404 21.13 -50.96 -4.84
CA SER A 404 20.68 -50.44 -3.52
C SER A 404 19.48 -51.20 -2.96
N LYS A 405 18.72 -51.99 -3.72
CA LYS A 405 17.68 -52.88 -3.21
C LYS A 405 18.29 -54.05 -2.46
N GLU A 406 19.42 -54.57 -2.89
CA GLU A 406 20.14 -55.64 -2.21
C GLU A 406 20.79 -55.18 -0.92
N VAL A 407 21.28 -53.93 -0.89
CA VAL A 407 21.98 -53.30 0.28
C VAL A 407 20.99 -52.70 1.32
N GLY A 408 19.70 -52.58 1.01
CA GLY A 408 18.65 -52.24 1.99
C GLY A 408 18.55 -50.78 2.39
N GLY A 409 19.06 -49.84 1.60
CA GLY A 409 19.00 -48.40 1.94
C GLY A 409 17.61 -47.75 1.69
N THR A 410 17.18 -46.81 2.52
CA THR A 410 15.93 -46.04 2.40
C THR A 410 16.04 -44.86 1.40
N GLY A 411 17.26 -44.36 1.15
CA GLY A 411 17.51 -43.14 0.38
C GLY A 411 17.20 -41.86 1.16
N LEU A 412 16.95 -41.97 2.48
CA LEU A 412 16.69 -40.82 3.36
C LEU A 412 17.89 -40.44 4.24
N GLY A 413 18.84 -41.34 4.48
CA GLY A 413 19.95 -41.13 5.42
C GLY A 413 20.76 -39.86 5.16
N LEU A 414 21.22 -39.63 3.92
CA LEU A 414 21.97 -38.40 3.59
C LEU A 414 21.12 -37.13 3.60
N SER A 415 19.81 -37.24 3.35
CA SER A 415 18.91 -36.10 3.54
C SER A 415 18.73 -35.74 5.01
N ILE A 416 18.74 -36.73 5.91
CA ILE A 416 18.77 -36.52 7.39
C ILE A 416 20.07 -35.84 7.79
N VAL A 417 21.22 -36.26 7.25
CA VAL A 417 22.52 -35.61 7.47
C VAL A 417 22.49 -34.14 7.07
N LYS A 418 21.96 -33.82 5.90
CA LYS A 418 21.82 -32.44 5.42
C LYS A 418 20.93 -31.58 6.33
N HIS A 419 19.78 -32.07 6.75
CA HIS A 419 18.87 -31.34 7.64
C HIS A 419 19.49 -31.16 9.04
N ALA A 420 20.16 -32.18 9.56
CA ALA A 420 20.89 -32.10 10.82
C ALA A 420 22.00 -31.04 10.77
N ALA A 421 22.76 -30.99 9.68
CA ALA A 421 23.79 -29.97 9.48
C ALA A 421 23.18 -28.55 9.40
N LEU A 422 22.07 -28.37 8.67
CA LEU A 422 21.35 -27.09 8.56
C LEU A 422 20.88 -26.59 9.94
N ILE A 423 20.31 -27.47 10.79
CA ILE A 423 19.87 -27.14 12.14
C ILE A 423 21.02 -26.66 13.02
N HIS A 424 22.23 -27.22 12.81
CA HIS A 424 23.43 -26.88 13.57
C HIS A 424 24.30 -25.81 12.89
N HIS A 425 23.84 -25.20 11.79
CA HIS A 425 24.63 -24.24 10.99
C HIS A 425 25.97 -24.79 10.54
N ALA A 426 26.06 -26.13 10.36
CA ALA A 426 27.25 -26.81 9.91
C ALA A 426 27.27 -26.91 8.36
N ALA A 427 28.45 -26.88 7.79
CA ALA A 427 28.68 -27.13 6.38
C ALA A 427 29.06 -28.60 6.16
N ILE A 428 28.65 -29.18 5.00
CA ILE A 428 29.03 -30.53 4.58
C ILE A 428 29.90 -30.40 3.33
N VAL A 429 31.06 -31.04 3.36
CA VAL A 429 31.98 -31.17 2.23
C VAL A 429 32.12 -32.65 1.89
N VAL A 430 32.01 -32.99 0.59
CA VAL A 430 32.12 -34.35 0.10
C VAL A 430 33.26 -34.42 -0.89
N ASP A 431 34.23 -35.29 -0.61
CA ASP A 431 35.26 -35.66 -1.52
C ASP A 431 35.14 -37.16 -1.82
N SER A 432 34.97 -37.52 -3.10
CA SER A 432 34.71 -38.89 -3.48
C SER A 432 35.24 -39.18 -4.87
N THR A 433 35.78 -40.34 -5.04
CA THR A 433 36.23 -40.84 -6.38
C THR A 433 35.66 -42.23 -6.59
N PRO A 434 35.00 -42.49 -7.71
CA PRO A 434 34.52 -43.84 -8.07
C PRO A 434 35.61 -44.90 -7.94
N GLY A 435 35.32 -45.96 -7.20
CA GLY A 435 36.22 -47.08 -6.95
C GLY A 435 37.34 -46.83 -5.89
N LYS A 436 37.39 -45.63 -5.30
CA LYS A 436 38.40 -45.31 -4.23
C LYS A 436 37.78 -44.98 -2.88
N GLY A 437 36.47 -44.78 -2.83
CA GLY A 437 35.76 -44.42 -1.60
C GLY A 437 35.34 -42.96 -1.52
N SER A 438 34.79 -42.57 -0.38
CA SER A 438 34.27 -41.22 -0.09
C SER A 438 34.75 -40.71 1.24
N THR A 439 34.81 -39.39 1.34
CA THR A 439 35.06 -38.67 2.60
C THR A 439 34.03 -37.60 2.78
N PHE A 440 33.24 -37.71 3.83
CA PHE A 440 32.27 -36.72 4.26
C PHE A 440 32.86 -35.94 5.44
N THR A 441 32.94 -34.60 5.29
CA THR A 441 33.39 -33.71 6.34
C THR A 441 32.25 -32.78 6.77
N VAL A 442 31.83 -32.86 8.02
CA VAL A 442 30.87 -31.94 8.62
C VAL A 442 31.61 -30.94 9.45
N ILE A 443 31.46 -29.65 9.14
CA ILE A 443 32.22 -28.54 9.69
C ILE A 443 31.27 -27.69 10.55
N PHE A 444 31.55 -27.60 11.82
CA PHE A 444 30.78 -26.78 12.80
C PHE A 444 31.59 -25.50 13.10
N PRO A 445 31.15 -24.34 12.62
CA PRO A 445 31.86 -23.09 12.89
C PRO A 445 31.76 -22.71 14.35
N LYS A 446 32.90 -22.29 14.96
CA LYS A 446 32.92 -21.74 16.29
C LYS A 446 32.41 -20.31 16.24
N LYS A 447 31.44 -19.98 17.11
CA LYS A 447 31.02 -18.59 17.26
C LYS A 447 32.19 -17.79 17.82
N LYS A 448 32.59 -16.75 17.10
CA LYS A 448 33.57 -15.75 17.58
C LYS A 448 32.98 -14.97 18.73
#